data_97692345e86b4eb16226258c6d0bbaf4
#
_entry.id   97692345e86b4eb16226258c6d0bbaf4
#
_cell.length_a   1.000
_cell.length_b   1.000
_cell.length_c   1.000
_cell.angle_alpha   90.00
_cell.angle_beta   90.00
_cell.angle_gamma   90.00
#
_symmetry.space_group_name_H-M   'P 1'
#
loop_
_entity.id
_entity.type
_entity.pdbx_description
1 polymer ?
#
loop_
_entity_poly.entity_id
_entity_poly.type
_entity_poly.pdbx_seq_one_letter_code
_entity_poly.pdbx_strand_id
1 'polypeptide(L)'
;MKWTPGECVKGDIVRVRLGSVYHYGVFVSEDEVIQFGYPPLPEFADKNADPRVCAVDADTFCCGKMIERGIPVRSDKSVRRTPDEAVALARSRIGEGGYNVIHNNCEHFARECVLGAKRSEQEEELRRRWHRHGLLDVYVMPVPDGAEPGHVDDPEREAYIYAAADPSVRLCRYLVWELLGKALRRSSGIDISALRFSRALNGKWSADGAPEFSLSHCRGAVCVSVSDTPSGVDIENNDAFDRFGDKSVAAARMLCHGEHADGRDGLLAVWTKKESIFKMTAGTVFEPKSIKLKRYETSSFRLPGLPDLTVSVAGRTSALRCYVCGADGIRGVTPQKM
;
A
#
# COMPACT_ATOMS: atom_id res chain seq x y z
N MET A 1 2.50 -27.13 -5.58
CA MET A 1 1.66 -27.65 -6.69
C MET A 1 2.49 -27.71 -7.95
N LYS A 2 2.33 -28.75 -8.80
CA LYS A 2 2.97 -28.80 -10.13
C LYS A 2 1.95 -28.36 -11.18
N TRP A 3 2.33 -27.50 -12.09
CA TRP A 3 1.47 -26.97 -13.15
C TRP A 3 1.79 -27.64 -14.46
N THR A 4 0.80 -28.03 -15.21
CA THR A 4 0.94 -28.68 -16.50
C THR A 4 -0.19 -28.26 -17.43
N PRO A 5 0.10 -27.95 -18.71
CA PRO A 5 -0.93 -27.88 -19.73
C PRO A 5 -1.58 -29.26 -19.91
N GLY A 6 -2.85 -29.29 -20.23
CA GLY A 6 -3.53 -30.55 -20.52
C GLY A 6 -5.01 -30.48 -20.22
N GLU A 7 -5.67 -31.59 -20.43
CA GLU A 7 -7.10 -31.75 -20.20
C GLU A 7 -7.44 -31.53 -18.73
N CYS A 8 -8.32 -30.57 -18.46
CA CYS A 8 -8.78 -30.23 -17.12
C CYS A 8 -9.95 -31.16 -16.73
N VAL A 9 -9.99 -31.52 -15.45
CA VAL A 9 -11.09 -32.31 -14.92
C VAL A 9 -11.79 -31.58 -13.79
N LYS A 10 -13.06 -31.90 -13.56
CA LYS A 10 -13.88 -31.33 -12.50
C LYS A 10 -13.15 -31.31 -11.15
N GLY A 11 -13.14 -30.14 -10.50
CA GLY A 11 -12.49 -29.94 -9.22
C GLY A 11 -10.99 -29.64 -9.30
N ASP A 12 -10.42 -29.48 -10.50
CA ASP A 12 -9.04 -29.01 -10.62
C ASP A 12 -8.93 -27.52 -10.31
N ILE A 13 -7.82 -27.12 -9.71
CA ILE A 13 -7.38 -25.74 -9.75
C ILE A 13 -6.77 -25.49 -11.12
N VAL A 14 -7.27 -24.49 -11.82
CA VAL A 14 -6.74 -24.05 -13.12
C VAL A 14 -6.17 -22.66 -13.02
N ARG A 15 -5.22 -22.36 -13.93
CA ARG A 15 -4.69 -21.01 -14.05
C ARG A 15 -4.37 -20.64 -15.48
N VAL A 16 -4.37 -19.33 -15.73
CA VAL A 16 -3.91 -18.74 -17.00
C VAL A 16 -2.92 -17.61 -16.71
N ARG A 17 -1.98 -17.40 -17.61
CA ARG A 17 -0.99 -16.34 -17.45
C ARG A 17 -1.52 -15.01 -18.00
N LEU A 18 -1.65 -14.00 -17.13
CA LEU A 18 -2.03 -12.63 -17.48
C LEU A 18 -0.83 -11.68 -17.27
N GLY A 19 -0.03 -11.50 -18.31
CA GLY A 19 1.19 -10.69 -18.20
C GLY A 19 2.22 -11.31 -17.25
N SER A 20 2.52 -10.62 -16.14
CA SER A 20 3.47 -11.06 -15.11
C SER A 20 2.85 -11.90 -13.99
N VAL A 21 1.54 -12.02 -13.95
CA VAL A 21 0.78 -12.72 -12.91
C VAL A 21 -0.03 -13.87 -13.50
N TYR A 22 -0.52 -14.74 -12.62
CA TYR A 22 -1.47 -15.79 -12.98
C TYR A 22 -2.85 -15.48 -12.42
N HIS A 23 -3.87 -15.82 -13.20
CA HIS A 23 -5.27 -15.81 -12.77
C HIS A 23 -5.74 -17.24 -12.54
N TYR A 24 -6.46 -17.48 -11.46
CA TYR A 24 -6.82 -18.81 -10.96
C TYR A 24 -8.32 -19.00 -10.93
N GLY A 25 -8.75 -20.26 -11.11
CA GLY A 25 -10.13 -20.67 -10.97
C GLY A 25 -10.26 -22.13 -10.54
N VAL A 26 -11.47 -22.56 -10.29
CA VAL A 26 -11.88 -23.94 -10.05
C VAL A 26 -12.60 -24.43 -11.30
N PHE A 27 -12.06 -25.45 -11.96
CA PHE A 27 -12.65 -26.02 -13.18
C PHE A 27 -13.82 -26.94 -12.84
N VAL A 28 -14.93 -26.76 -13.51
CA VAL A 28 -16.13 -27.59 -13.40
C VAL A 28 -16.38 -28.37 -14.68
N SER A 29 -16.42 -27.66 -15.82
CA SER A 29 -16.56 -28.18 -17.19
C SER A 29 -16.05 -27.13 -18.17
N GLU A 30 -16.08 -27.42 -19.48
CA GLU A 30 -15.78 -26.42 -20.51
C GLU A 30 -16.74 -25.22 -20.47
N ASP A 31 -17.98 -25.45 -20.05
CA ASP A 31 -19.01 -24.40 -19.94
C ASP A 31 -18.93 -23.66 -18.58
N GLU A 32 -18.12 -24.13 -17.62
CA GLU A 32 -18.09 -23.54 -16.28
C GLU A 32 -16.72 -23.62 -15.61
N VAL A 33 -16.12 -22.45 -15.38
CA VAL A 33 -14.97 -22.24 -14.48
C VAL A 33 -15.40 -21.20 -13.46
N ILE A 34 -15.24 -21.50 -12.16
CA ILE A 34 -15.57 -20.56 -11.10
C ILE A 34 -14.30 -19.82 -10.71
N GLN A 35 -14.32 -18.50 -10.80
CA GLN A 35 -13.18 -17.63 -10.58
C GLN A 35 -13.50 -16.49 -9.59
N PHE A 36 -12.49 -15.92 -8.97
CA PHE A 36 -12.61 -14.64 -8.28
C PHE A 36 -12.02 -13.56 -9.19
N GLY A 37 -12.87 -12.87 -9.93
CA GLY A 37 -12.47 -11.92 -10.96
C GLY A 37 -13.65 -11.02 -11.38
N TYR A 38 -13.56 -10.52 -12.60
CA TYR A 38 -14.63 -9.69 -13.17
C TYR A 38 -15.67 -10.60 -13.84
N PRO A 39 -16.95 -10.51 -13.44
CA PRO A 39 -18.02 -11.15 -14.17
C PRO A 39 -18.10 -10.67 -15.63
N PRO A 40 -18.53 -11.51 -16.58
CA PRO A 40 -18.69 -11.13 -18.00
C PRO A 40 -19.99 -10.34 -18.21
N LEU A 41 -20.18 -9.26 -17.45
CA LEU A 41 -21.36 -8.39 -17.49
C LEU A 41 -20.94 -6.97 -17.92
N PRO A 42 -21.81 -6.21 -18.61
CA PRO A 42 -21.47 -4.88 -19.12
C PRO A 42 -20.97 -3.91 -18.06
N GLU A 43 -21.50 -3.95 -16.84
CA GLU A 43 -21.10 -3.11 -15.71
C GLU A 43 -19.67 -3.38 -15.21
N PHE A 44 -19.07 -4.51 -15.60
CA PHE A 44 -17.68 -4.86 -15.27
C PHE A 44 -16.71 -4.68 -16.44
N ALA A 45 -17.20 -4.23 -17.60
CA ALA A 45 -16.39 -4.14 -18.82
C ALA A 45 -15.21 -3.16 -18.68
N ASP A 46 -15.40 -2.07 -17.97
CA ASP A 46 -14.38 -1.05 -17.70
C ASP A 46 -13.47 -1.38 -16.49
N LYS A 47 -13.74 -2.48 -15.79
CA LYS A 47 -13.03 -2.94 -14.59
C LYS A 47 -13.00 -1.91 -13.44
N ASN A 48 -13.93 -0.99 -13.40
CA ASN A 48 -14.09 -0.04 -12.30
C ASN A 48 -14.94 -0.60 -11.15
N ALA A 49 -15.70 -1.67 -11.42
CA ALA A 49 -16.44 -2.39 -10.39
C ALA A 49 -15.54 -3.40 -9.64
N ASP A 50 -15.90 -3.72 -8.41
CA ASP A 50 -15.16 -4.69 -7.60
C ASP A 50 -15.26 -6.11 -8.18
N PRO A 51 -14.14 -6.86 -8.26
CA PRO A 51 -14.15 -8.24 -8.64
C PRO A 51 -15.02 -9.08 -7.70
N ARG A 52 -15.72 -10.09 -8.24
CA ARG A 52 -16.54 -11.02 -7.47
C ARG A 52 -16.27 -12.45 -7.87
N VAL A 53 -16.61 -13.36 -6.98
CA VAL A 53 -16.66 -14.78 -7.35
C VAL A 53 -17.78 -14.96 -8.38
N CYS A 54 -17.44 -15.47 -9.56
CA CYS A 54 -18.38 -15.67 -10.66
C CYS A 54 -18.05 -16.93 -11.46
N ALA A 55 -19.04 -17.45 -12.18
CA ALA A 55 -18.87 -18.51 -13.16
C ALA A 55 -18.71 -17.91 -14.56
N VAL A 56 -17.79 -18.45 -15.33
CA VAL A 56 -17.55 -18.14 -16.74
C VAL A 56 -17.27 -19.45 -17.50
N ASP A 57 -17.42 -19.46 -18.82
CA ASP A 57 -16.93 -20.58 -19.62
C ASP A 57 -15.38 -20.61 -19.71
N ALA A 58 -14.80 -21.74 -20.13
CA ALA A 58 -13.37 -21.91 -20.21
C ALA A 58 -12.71 -20.95 -21.20
N ASP A 59 -13.36 -20.58 -22.30
CA ASP A 59 -12.85 -19.65 -23.29
C ASP A 59 -12.76 -18.22 -22.73
N THR A 60 -13.80 -17.79 -22.01
CA THR A 60 -13.81 -16.53 -21.27
C THR A 60 -12.73 -16.50 -20.20
N PHE A 61 -12.56 -17.60 -19.44
CA PHE A 61 -11.53 -17.71 -18.41
C PHE A 61 -10.12 -17.62 -19.00
N CYS A 62 -9.85 -18.31 -20.10
CA CYS A 62 -8.52 -18.38 -20.69
C CYS A 62 -8.14 -17.12 -21.48
N CYS A 63 -9.09 -16.33 -21.94
CA CYS A 63 -8.82 -15.14 -22.77
C CYS A 63 -7.86 -15.46 -23.95
N GLY A 64 -8.06 -16.59 -24.62
CA GLY A 64 -7.19 -17.07 -25.71
C GLY A 64 -5.79 -17.54 -25.30
N LYS A 65 -5.56 -17.81 -24.02
CA LYS A 65 -4.28 -18.30 -23.48
C LYS A 65 -4.39 -19.76 -23.06
N MET A 66 -3.25 -20.42 -22.89
CA MET A 66 -3.18 -21.81 -22.46
C MET A 66 -3.61 -21.93 -20.99
N ILE A 67 -4.57 -22.82 -20.73
CA ILE A 67 -4.92 -23.21 -19.36
C ILE A 67 -3.91 -24.23 -18.86
N GLU A 68 -3.45 -24.02 -17.62
CA GLU A 68 -2.64 -24.99 -16.89
C GLU A 68 -3.44 -25.53 -15.71
N ARG A 69 -3.47 -26.85 -15.55
CA ARG A 69 -4.06 -27.50 -14.38
C ARG A 69 -3.04 -27.71 -13.27
N GLY A 70 -3.48 -27.56 -12.04
CA GLY A 70 -2.65 -27.78 -10.84
C GLY A 70 -2.73 -29.22 -10.34
N ILE A 71 -1.59 -29.88 -10.31
CA ILE A 71 -1.46 -31.23 -9.74
C ILE A 71 -0.88 -31.09 -8.31
N PRO A 72 -1.64 -31.46 -7.27
CA PRO A 72 -1.14 -31.46 -5.88
C PRO A 72 0.06 -32.38 -5.74
N VAL A 73 1.11 -31.91 -5.05
CA VAL A 73 2.31 -32.73 -4.73
C VAL A 73 2.24 -33.21 -3.26
N ARG A 74 3.02 -34.26 -2.93
CA ARG A 74 3.04 -34.86 -1.59
C ARG A 74 3.36 -33.89 -0.45
N SER A 75 4.12 -32.83 -0.74
CA SER A 75 4.43 -31.76 0.22
C SER A 75 3.24 -30.84 0.52
N ASP A 76 2.18 -30.91 -0.28
CA ASP A 76 0.96 -30.15 -0.08
C ASP A 76 0.13 -30.85 1.00
N LYS A 77 0.41 -30.53 2.25
CA LYS A 77 -0.23 -31.15 3.44
C LYS A 77 -1.67 -30.71 3.66
N SER A 78 -2.23 -29.94 2.73
CA SER A 78 -3.59 -29.42 2.82
C SER A 78 -4.61 -30.54 2.65
N VAL A 79 -5.74 -30.42 3.30
CA VAL A 79 -6.86 -31.35 3.11
C VAL A 79 -7.45 -31.11 1.73
N ARG A 80 -7.20 -32.05 0.80
CA ARG A 80 -7.80 -32.01 -0.53
C ARG A 80 -9.24 -32.47 -0.45
N ARG A 81 -10.17 -31.63 -0.88
CA ARG A 81 -11.57 -31.97 -1.03
C ARG A 81 -11.79 -32.88 -2.23
N THR A 82 -12.87 -33.65 -2.20
CA THR A 82 -13.34 -34.32 -3.40
C THR A 82 -13.74 -33.31 -4.47
N PRO A 83 -13.73 -33.70 -5.75
CA PRO A 83 -14.14 -32.78 -6.82
C PRO A 83 -15.52 -32.17 -6.60
N ASP A 84 -16.48 -32.94 -6.10
CA ASP A 84 -17.84 -32.48 -5.84
C ASP A 84 -17.90 -31.48 -4.68
N GLU A 85 -17.18 -31.72 -3.59
CA GLU A 85 -17.07 -30.81 -2.45
C GLU A 85 -16.40 -29.48 -2.86
N ALA A 86 -15.32 -29.55 -3.65
CA ALA A 86 -14.60 -28.38 -4.14
C ALA A 86 -15.50 -27.49 -5.00
N VAL A 87 -16.22 -28.09 -5.94
CA VAL A 87 -17.16 -27.39 -6.83
C VAL A 87 -18.35 -26.84 -6.05
N ALA A 88 -18.93 -27.64 -5.13
CA ALA A 88 -20.06 -27.17 -4.29
C ALA A 88 -19.66 -25.94 -3.46
N LEU A 89 -18.45 -25.96 -2.85
CA LEU A 89 -17.95 -24.82 -2.11
C LEU A 89 -17.70 -23.61 -3.01
N ALA A 90 -17.09 -23.81 -4.18
CA ALA A 90 -16.84 -22.72 -5.12
C ALA A 90 -18.16 -22.06 -5.58
N ARG A 91 -19.17 -22.86 -5.90
CA ARG A 91 -20.51 -22.37 -6.30
C ARG A 91 -21.23 -21.64 -5.17
N SER A 92 -21.10 -22.09 -3.92
CA SER A 92 -21.74 -21.42 -2.78
C SER A 92 -21.19 -20.02 -2.50
N ARG A 93 -20.04 -19.68 -3.07
CA ARG A 93 -19.36 -18.38 -2.92
C ARG A 93 -19.61 -17.43 -4.08
N ILE A 94 -20.36 -17.83 -5.11
CA ILE A 94 -20.70 -16.96 -6.25
C ILE A 94 -21.41 -15.71 -5.72
N GLY A 95 -20.93 -14.53 -6.16
CA GLY A 95 -21.39 -13.22 -5.71
C GLY A 95 -20.53 -12.64 -4.54
N GLU A 96 -19.69 -13.46 -3.88
CA GLU A 96 -18.77 -12.98 -2.85
C GLU A 96 -17.80 -11.95 -3.43
N GLY A 97 -17.69 -10.80 -2.76
CA GLY A 97 -16.78 -9.70 -3.08
C GLY A 97 -15.56 -9.63 -2.15
N GLY A 98 -14.97 -8.43 -2.03
CA GLY A 98 -13.82 -8.20 -1.15
C GLY A 98 -12.51 -8.74 -1.73
N TYR A 99 -12.35 -8.67 -3.06
CA TYR A 99 -11.10 -9.05 -3.72
C TYR A 99 -9.93 -8.19 -3.23
N ASN A 100 -8.87 -8.84 -2.82
CA ASN A 100 -7.63 -8.18 -2.43
C ASN A 100 -6.45 -8.95 -3.02
N VAL A 101 -5.61 -8.27 -3.78
CA VAL A 101 -4.50 -8.89 -4.53
C VAL A 101 -3.56 -9.68 -3.61
N ILE A 102 -3.41 -9.29 -2.36
CA ILE A 102 -2.49 -9.93 -1.41
C ILE A 102 -3.19 -10.95 -0.52
N HIS A 103 -4.34 -10.62 0.09
CA HIS A 103 -4.92 -11.44 1.16
C HIS A 103 -6.17 -12.22 0.75
N ASN A 104 -6.79 -11.87 -0.39
CA ASN A 104 -8.04 -12.49 -0.84
C ASN A 104 -8.14 -12.44 -2.37
N ASN A 105 -7.18 -13.04 -3.06
CA ASN A 105 -7.11 -13.08 -4.52
C ASN A 105 -7.67 -14.40 -5.10
N CYS A 106 -7.67 -14.49 -6.41
CA CYS A 106 -8.15 -15.68 -7.14
C CYS A 106 -7.41 -16.97 -6.76
N GLU A 107 -6.12 -16.89 -6.41
CA GLU A 107 -5.37 -18.06 -5.96
C GLU A 107 -5.80 -18.53 -4.56
N HIS A 108 -6.01 -17.59 -3.62
CA HIS A 108 -6.56 -17.91 -2.30
C HIS A 108 -7.91 -18.60 -2.42
N PHE A 109 -8.81 -18.05 -3.24
CA PHE A 109 -10.13 -18.64 -3.49
C PHE A 109 -10.02 -20.06 -4.03
N ALA A 110 -9.28 -20.27 -5.13
CA ALA A 110 -9.18 -21.58 -5.77
C ALA A 110 -8.53 -22.62 -4.85
N ARG A 111 -7.46 -22.26 -4.14
CA ARG A 111 -6.78 -23.16 -3.18
C ARG A 111 -7.65 -23.48 -1.98
N GLU A 112 -8.36 -22.53 -1.44
CA GLU A 112 -9.28 -22.75 -0.33
C GLU A 112 -10.41 -23.71 -0.73
N CYS A 113 -10.99 -23.54 -1.94
CA CYS A 113 -12.03 -24.43 -2.43
C CYS A 113 -11.53 -25.86 -2.64
N VAL A 114 -10.36 -26.06 -3.20
CA VAL A 114 -9.88 -27.40 -3.61
C VAL A 114 -9.01 -28.05 -2.53
N LEU A 115 -8.14 -27.29 -1.87
CA LEU A 115 -7.14 -27.83 -0.94
C LEU A 115 -7.49 -27.57 0.54
N GLY A 116 -8.52 -26.80 0.83
CA GLY A 116 -8.87 -26.43 2.20
C GLY A 116 -7.93 -25.42 2.86
N ALA A 117 -6.99 -24.83 2.10
CA ALA A 117 -5.99 -23.91 2.61
C ALA A 117 -6.05 -22.58 1.87
N LYS A 118 -6.33 -21.50 2.60
CA LYS A 118 -6.30 -20.13 2.08
C LYS A 118 -4.85 -19.66 2.01
N ARG A 119 -4.20 -19.86 0.85
CA ARG A 119 -2.78 -19.56 0.63
C ARG A 119 -2.56 -19.10 -0.81
N SER A 120 -1.64 -18.15 -1.04
CA SER A 120 -1.20 -17.71 -2.36
C SER A 120 0.33 -17.78 -2.50
N GLU A 121 0.82 -18.50 -3.49
CA GLU A 121 2.25 -18.52 -3.84
C GLU A 121 2.69 -17.16 -4.41
N GLN A 122 1.79 -16.45 -5.08
CA GLN A 122 2.05 -15.10 -5.58
C GLN A 122 2.26 -14.12 -4.42
N GLU A 123 1.43 -14.19 -3.37
CA GLU A 123 1.61 -13.40 -2.15
C GLU A 123 2.95 -13.71 -1.48
N GLU A 124 3.28 -14.99 -1.30
CA GLU A 124 4.53 -15.40 -0.68
C GLU A 124 5.76 -14.95 -1.46
N GLU A 125 5.70 -14.95 -2.80
CA GLU A 125 6.79 -14.45 -3.64
C GLU A 125 6.94 -12.93 -3.52
N LEU A 126 5.83 -12.18 -3.48
CA LEU A 126 5.85 -10.73 -3.22
C LEU A 126 6.47 -10.43 -1.84
N ARG A 127 6.02 -11.13 -0.80
CA ARG A 127 6.58 -11.00 0.56
C ARG A 127 8.06 -11.35 0.60
N ARG A 128 8.48 -12.45 -0.04
CA ARG A 128 9.90 -12.82 -0.15
C ARG A 128 10.73 -11.76 -0.87
N ARG A 129 10.18 -11.15 -1.92
CA ARG A 129 10.84 -10.06 -2.65
C ARG A 129 11.02 -8.82 -1.76
N TRP A 130 10.01 -8.46 -0.97
CA TRP A 130 10.12 -7.36 -0.01
C TRP A 130 11.17 -7.66 1.07
N HIS A 131 11.15 -8.85 1.65
CA HIS A 131 12.16 -9.24 2.65
C HIS A 131 13.58 -9.24 2.08
N ARG A 132 13.76 -9.60 0.82
CA ARG A 132 15.09 -9.65 0.18
C ARG A 132 15.63 -8.26 -0.18
N HIS A 133 14.82 -7.39 -0.71
CA HIS A 133 15.22 -6.08 -1.23
C HIS A 133 14.85 -4.92 -0.31
N GLY A 134 14.02 -5.16 0.67
CA GLY A 134 13.38 -4.14 1.48
C GLY A 134 12.33 -3.35 0.72
N LEU A 135 11.43 -2.72 1.46
CA LEU A 135 10.44 -1.78 0.94
C LEU A 135 10.48 -0.52 1.79
N LEU A 136 10.85 0.58 1.21
CA LEU A 136 10.62 1.93 1.75
C LEU A 136 10.39 2.87 0.58
N ASP A 137 9.13 3.04 0.24
CA ASP A 137 8.67 3.93 -0.84
C ASP A 137 8.13 5.22 -0.23
N VAL A 138 8.59 6.35 -0.72
CA VAL A 138 8.10 7.67 -0.32
C VAL A 138 7.45 8.35 -1.50
N TYR A 139 6.21 8.76 -1.32
CA TYR A 139 5.38 9.44 -2.31
C TYR A 139 5.11 10.86 -1.86
N VAL A 140 5.34 11.81 -2.75
CA VAL A 140 5.02 13.23 -2.51
C VAL A 140 4.08 13.71 -3.61
N MET A 141 3.04 14.41 -3.21
CA MET A 141 2.08 15.03 -4.10
C MET A 141 1.92 16.51 -3.72
N PRO A 142 2.27 17.44 -4.62
CA PRO A 142 1.86 18.84 -4.48
C PRO A 142 0.34 18.93 -4.42
N VAL A 143 -0.17 19.84 -3.60
CA VAL A 143 -1.60 20.15 -3.56
C VAL A 143 -1.99 20.79 -4.90
N PRO A 144 -2.90 20.21 -5.70
CA PRO A 144 -3.32 20.82 -6.96
C PRO A 144 -4.09 22.11 -6.71
N ASP A 145 -3.90 23.09 -7.60
CA ASP A 145 -4.66 24.33 -7.58
C ASP A 145 -6.17 24.05 -7.75
N GLY A 146 -7.00 24.70 -6.93
CA GLY A 146 -8.44 24.54 -7.00
C GLY A 146 -8.98 23.19 -6.53
N ALA A 147 -8.14 22.33 -5.95
CA ALA A 147 -8.59 21.06 -5.41
C ALA A 147 -9.47 21.26 -4.17
N GLU A 148 -10.49 20.44 -4.04
CA GLU A 148 -11.40 20.39 -2.88
C GLU A 148 -11.45 18.97 -2.31
N PRO A 149 -11.71 18.81 -0.99
CA PRO A 149 -11.85 17.50 -0.38
C PRO A 149 -13.14 16.82 -0.87
N GLY A 150 -12.99 15.56 -1.30
CA GLY A 150 -14.10 14.70 -1.68
C GLY A 150 -14.57 13.79 -0.54
N HIS A 151 -15.46 12.86 -0.87
CA HIS A 151 -15.93 11.81 0.05
C HIS A 151 -14.86 10.74 0.28
N VAL A 152 -14.84 10.15 1.48
CA VAL A 152 -13.99 9.01 1.87
C VAL A 152 -14.87 7.94 2.50
N ASP A 153 -14.78 6.70 1.98
CA ASP A 153 -15.64 5.59 2.43
C ASP A 153 -15.38 5.13 3.88
N ASP A 154 -14.20 5.45 4.45
CA ASP A 154 -13.90 5.17 5.86
C ASP A 154 -14.50 6.27 6.77
N PRO A 155 -15.53 5.95 7.60
CA PRO A 155 -16.23 6.96 8.39
C PRO A 155 -15.35 7.65 9.43
N GLU A 156 -14.40 6.94 10.07
CA GLU A 156 -13.49 7.54 11.05
C GLU A 156 -12.52 8.51 10.36
N ARG A 157 -12.04 8.14 9.18
CA ARG A 157 -11.18 9.00 8.38
C ARG A 157 -11.92 10.21 7.87
N GLU A 158 -13.13 10.04 7.36
CA GLU A 158 -13.97 11.15 6.92
C GLU A 158 -14.24 12.15 8.04
N ALA A 159 -14.66 11.66 9.20
CA ALA A 159 -14.86 12.50 10.38
C ALA A 159 -13.58 13.26 10.77
N TYR A 160 -12.40 12.60 10.71
CA TYR A 160 -11.12 13.24 10.99
C TYR A 160 -10.76 14.33 9.98
N ILE A 161 -11.07 14.13 8.70
CA ILE A 161 -10.84 15.13 7.64
C ILE A 161 -11.69 16.37 7.93
N TYR A 162 -12.99 16.19 8.13
CA TYR A 162 -13.95 17.29 8.27
C TYR A 162 -13.93 17.95 9.66
N ALA A 163 -13.31 17.35 10.66
CA ALA A 163 -13.06 17.99 11.95
C ALA A 163 -12.05 19.16 11.88
N ALA A 164 -11.29 19.29 10.78
CA ALA A 164 -10.39 20.43 10.62
C ALA A 164 -11.17 21.71 10.32
N ALA A 165 -10.98 22.76 11.13
CA ALA A 165 -11.60 24.07 10.93
C ALA A 165 -11.01 24.79 9.70
N ASP A 166 -9.68 24.68 9.51
CA ASP A 166 -8.96 25.29 8.39
C ASP A 166 -9.20 24.47 7.09
N PRO A 167 -9.76 25.08 6.02
CA PRO A 167 -9.99 24.39 4.75
C PRO A 167 -8.71 23.81 4.13
N SER A 168 -7.57 24.48 4.28
CA SER A 168 -6.30 23.99 3.73
C SER A 168 -5.81 22.72 4.45
N VAL A 169 -5.99 22.65 5.76
CA VAL A 169 -5.69 21.45 6.56
C VAL A 169 -6.65 20.32 6.20
N ARG A 170 -7.93 20.64 6.01
CA ARG A 170 -8.95 19.68 5.57
C ARG A 170 -8.57 19.06 4.23
N LEU A 171 -8.21 19.89 3.25
CA LEU A 171 -7.76 19.44 1.94
C LEU A 171 -6.52 18.56 2.03
N CYS A 172 -5.50 18.97 2.80
CA CYS A 172 -4.30 18.15 2.99
C CYS A 172 -4.61 16.80 3.65
N ARG A 173 -5.53 16.76 4.64
CA ARG A 173 -5.98 15.51 5.26
C ARG A 173 -6.68 14.58 4.28
N TYR A 174 -7.46 15.13 3.35
CA TYR A 174 -8.09 14.38 2.27
C TYR A 174 -7.05 13.88 1.26
N LEU A 175 -6.22 14.75 0.71
CA LEU A 175 -5.25 14.40 -0.33
C LEU A 175 -4.19 13.40 0.14
N VAL A 176 -3.77 13.45 1.41
CA VAL A 176 -2.82 12.46 1.93
C VAL A 176 -3.44 11.06 1.99
N TRP A 177 -4.76 10.97 2.17
CA TRP A 177 -5.48 9.70 2.14
C TRP A 177 -5.62 9.16 0.72
N GLU A 178 -5.96 10.00 -0.23
CA GLU A 178 -5.94 9.68 -1.66
C GLU A 178 -4.55 9.18 -2.11
N LEU A 179 -3.50 9.88 -1.64
CA LEU A 179 -2.12 9.48 -1.92
C LEU A 179 -1.79 8.13 -1.30
N LEU A 180 -2.30 7.83 -0.08
CA LEU A 180 -2.11 6.53 0.56
C LEU A 180 -2.69 5.40 -0.30
N GLY A 181 -3.90 5.56 -0.84
CA GLY A 181 -4.50 4.57 -1.74
C GLY A 181 -3.64 4.29 -2.96
N LYS A 182 -3.15 5.35 -3.62
CA LYS A 182 -2.23 5.24 -4.76
C LYS A 182 -0.91 4.57 -4.39
N ALA A 183 -0.35 4.93 -3.22
CA ALA A 183 0.92 4.40 -2.70
C ALA A 183 0.81 2.90 -2.36
N LEU A 184 -0.22 2.49 -1.64
CA LEU A 184 -0.48 1.09 -1.30
C LEU A 184 -0.67 0.24 -2.56
N ARG A 185 -1.49 0.71 -3.50
CA ARG A 185 -1.71 -0.01 -4.77
C ARG A 185 -0.41 -0.19 -5.55
N ARG A 186 0.44 0.83 -5.63
CA ARG A 186 1.71 0.77 -6.37
C ARG A 186 2.79 -0.05 -5.66
N SER A 187 2.97 0.15 -4.34
CA SER A 187 4.04 -0.51 -3.56
C SER A 187 3.71 -1.97 -3.25
N SER A 188 2.45 -2.27 -2.99
CA SER A 188 2.02 -3.57 -2.45
C SER A 188 0.89 -4.24 -3.22
N GLY A 189 0.28 -3.56 -4.20
CA GLY A 189 -0.87 -4.09 -4.94
C GLY A 189 -2.18 -4.08 -4.13
N ILE A 190 -2.20 -3.47 -2.93
CA ILE A 190 -3.37 -3.45 -2.06
C ILE A 190 -4.28 -2.29 -2.46
N ASP A 191 -5.57 -2.58 -2.58
CA ASP A 191 -6.58 -1.54 -2.68
C ASP A 191 -6.96 -1.02 -1.29
N ILE A 192 -7.02 0.29 -1.13
CA ILE A 192 -7.33 0.94 0.15
C ILE A 192 -8.73 0.56 0.65
N SER A 193 -9.70 0.34 -0.25
CA SER A 193 -11.08 -0.05 0.08
C SER A 193 -11.18 -1.43 0.72
N ALA A 194 -10.18 -2.29 0.52
CA ALA A 194 -10.13 -3.63 1.11
C ALA A 194 -9.56 -3.66 2.53
N LEU A 195 -9.13 -2.53 3.05
CA LEU A 195 -8.49 -2.41 4.36
C LEU A 195 -9.46 -1.87 5.41
N ARG A 196 -9.28 -2.33 6.64
CA ARG A 196 -9.92 -1.75 7.83
C ARG A 196 -8.87 -0.95 8.59
N PHE A 197 -9.12 0.33 8.70
CA PHE A 197 -8.20 1.25 9.36
C PHE A 197 -8.55 1.40 10.83
N SER A 198 -7.52 1.71 11.61
CA SER A 198 -7.64 2.10 13.00
C SER A 198 -6.69 3.27 13.29
N ARG A 199 -7.08 4.12 14.22
CA ARG A 199 -6.27 5.27 14.63
C ARG A 199 -5.87 5.11 16.10
N ALA A 200 -4.57 5.08 16.35
CA ALA A 200 -4.04 5.02 17.71
C ALA A 200 -4.24 6.36 18.45
N LEU A 201 -4.16 6.34 19.79
CA LEU A 201 -4.30 7.53 20.63
C LEU A 201 -3.30 8.64 20.28
N ASN A 202 -2.13 8.30 19.78
CA ASN A 202 -1.12 9.25 19.29
C ASN A 202 -1.41 9.79 17.88
N GLY A 203 -2.53 9.42 17.28
CA GLY A 203 -2.95 9.86 15.95
C GLY A 203 -2.38 9.06 14.78
N LYS A 204 -1.53 8.04 15.00
CA LYS A 204 -1.01 7.18 13.93
C LYS A 204 -2.12 6.29 13.39
N TRP A 205 -2.25 6.26 12.07
CA TRP A 205 -3.13 5.35 11.36
C TRP A 205 -2.41 4.04 11.06
N SER A 206 -3.13 2.94 11.13
CA SER A 206 -2.68 1.59 10.76
C SER A 206 -3.83 0.82 10.13
N ALA A 207 -3.53 -0.29 9.44
CA ALA A 207 -4.53 -1.18 8.89
C ALA A 207 -4.03 -2.62 8.94
N ASP A 208 -4.90 -3.54 9.32
CA ASP A 208 -4.59 -4.96 9.35
C ASP A 208 -4.33 -5.47 7.93
N GLY A 209 -3.20 -6.17 7.78
CA GLY A 209 -2.79 -6.73 6.50
C GLY A 209 -2.14 -5.76 5.53
N ALA A 210 -2.06 -4.46 5.85
CA ALA A 210 -1.29 -3.50 5.09
C ALA A 210 0.20 -3.55 5.45
N PRO A 211 1.11 -3.12 4.54
CA PRO A 211 2.44 -2.71 4.93
C PRO A 211 2.38 -1.56 5.95
N GLU A 212 3.48 -1.36 6.68
CA GLU A 212 3.63 -0.15 7.49
C GLU A 212 3.55 1.09 6.61
N PHE A 213 2.85 2.12 7.08
CA PHE A 213 2.79 3.39 6.40
C PHE A 213 2.83 4.57 7.36
N SER A 214 3.22 5.72 6.85
CA SER A 214 3.22 6.97 7.60
C SER A 214 2.73 8.12 6.71
N LEU A 215 2.00 9.04 7.32
CA LEU A 215 1.36 10.16 6.65
C LEU A 215 1.95 11.47 7.14
N SER A 216 2.20 12.41 6.24
CA SER A 216 2.58 13.78 6.58
C SER A 216 2.03 14.77 5.55
N HIS A 217 1.88 16.00 5.98
CA HIS A 217 1.52 17.11 5.10
C HIS A 217 2.05 18.42 5.63
N CYS A 218 2.38 19.32 4.72
CA CYS A 218 2.66 20.72 4.99
C CYS A 218 1.78 21.60 4.09
N ARG A 219 1.97 22.91 4.17
CA ARG A 219 1.30 23.82 3.25
C ARG A 219 1.73 23.54 1.80
N GLY A 220 0.79 23.14 0.95
CA GLY A 220 1.02 22.92 -0.48
C GLY A 220 1.54 21.53 -0.88
N ALA A 221 1.74 20.61 0.06
CA ALA A 221 2.12 19.25 -0.29
C ALA A 221 1.69 18.21 0.76
N VAL A 222 1.50 16.98 0.29
CA VAL A 222 1.24 15.81 1.12
C VAL A 222 2.25 14.70 0.83
N CYS A 223 2.55 13.87 1.82
CA CYS A 223 3.57 12.85 1.74
C CYS A 223 3.14 11.56 2.44
N VAL A 224 3.47 10.43 1.83
CA VAL A 224 3.19 9.08 2.36
C VAL A 224 4.46 8.24 2.25
N SER A 225 4.80 7.49 3.29
CA SER A 225 5.73 6.35 3.18
C SER A 225 4.97 5.03 3.27
N VAL A 226 5.44 4.02 2.49
CA VAL A 226 4.99 2.62 2.57
C VAL A 226 6.23 1.75 2.76
N SER A 227 6.22 0.86 3.76
CA SER A 227 7.41 0.10 4.15
C SER A 227 7.04 -1.31 4.63
N ASP A 228 7.97 -2.26 4.49
CA ASP A 228 7.89 -3.61 5.06
C ASP A 228 8.31 -3.67 6.54
N THR A 229 8.85 -2.57 7.06
CA THR A 229 9.31 -2.41 8.45
C THR A 229 8.78 -1.09 9.01
N PRO A 230 8.77 -0.89 10.34
CA PRO A 230 8.36 0.38 10.94
C PRO A 230 9.07 1.56 10.26
N SER A 231 8.29 2.54 9.82
CA SER A 231 8.80 3.74 9.17
C SER A 231 7.98 4.97 9.57
N GLY A 232 8.59 6.13 9.36
CA GLY A 232 7.93 7.40 9.51
C GLY A 232 8.40 8.39 8.46
N VAL A 233 7.53 9.25 7.99
CA VAL A 233 7.84 10.31 7.04
C VAL A 233 7.39 11.66 7.55
N ASP A 234 8.16 12.67 7.25
CA ASP A 234 7.78 14.05 7.48
C ASP A 234 8.13 14.94 6.30
N ILE A 235 7.30 15.95 6.03
CA ILE A 235 7.47 16.92 4.95
C ILE A 235 7.18 18.33 5.47
N GLU A 236 8.07 19.27 5.14
CA GLU A 236 7.91 20.68 5.50
C GLU A 236 8.35 21.60 4.36
N ASN A 237 7.76 22.79 4.33
CA ASN A 237 8.24 23.87 3.49
C ASN A 237 9.55 24.44 4.04
N ASN A 238 10.44 24.86 3.16
CA ASN A 238 11.71 25.47 3.57
C ASN A 238 11.52 26.77 4.35
N ASP A 239 10.36 27.43 4.23
CA ASP A 239 10.00 28.63 4.99
C ASP A 239 9.32 28.33 6.33
N ALA A 240 9.13 27.07 6.69
CA ALA A 240 8.45 26.68 7.93
C ALA A 240 9.08 27.29 9.18
N PHE A 241 10.40 27.51 9.17
CA PHE A 241 11.14 28.13 10.27
C PHE A 241 11.10 29.66 10.31
N ASP A 242 10.59 30.34 9.29
CA ASP A 242 10.52 31.82 9.31
C ASP A 242 9.57 32.32 10.40
N ARG A 243 8.60 31.51 10.79
CA ARG A 243 7.67 31.79 11.89
C ARG A 243 8.28 31.61 13.29
N PHE A 244 9.42 30.96 13.43
CA PHE A 244 10.04 30.74 14.75
C PHE A 244 11.02 31.86 15.19
N GLY A 245 11.21 32.90 14.40
CA GLY A 245 12.03 34.04 14.72
C GLY A 245 13.52 33.70 14.88
N ASP A 246 14.04 33.74 16.09
CA ASP A 246 15.45 33.49 16.34
C ASP A 246 15.82 32.00 16.19
N LYS A 247 16.73 31.72 15.24
CA LYS A 247 17.24 30.39 14.92
C LYS A 247 17.98 29.73 16.08
N SER A 248 18.59 30.53 16.97
CA SER A 248 19.29 30.05 18.17
C SER A 248 18.30 29.43 19.16
N VAL A 249 17.12 30.01 19.30
CA VAL A 249 16.05 29.50 20.18
C VAL A 249 15.49 28.20 19.62
N ALA A 250 15.26 28.13 18.31
CA ALA A 250 14.82 26.91 17.66
C ALA A 250 15.84 25.78 17.81
N ALA A 251 17.13 26.05 17.55
CA ALA A 251 18.22 25.10 17.76
C ALA A 251 18.29 24.62 19.21
N ALA A 252 18.22 25.54 20.18
CA ALA A 252 18.24 25.21 21.61
C ALA A 252 17.08 24.30 22.05
N ARG A 253 15.93 24.35 21.37
CA ARG A 253 14.77 23.50 21.67
C ARG A 253 14.80 22.14 20.98
N MET A 254 15.57 21.99 19.89
CA MET A 254 15.56 20.79 19.05
C MET A 254 16.78 19.93 19.19
N LEU A 255 17.98 20.54 19.30
CA LEU A 255 19.24 19.80 19.26
C LEU A 255 19.54 19.09 20.57
N CYS A 256 19.91 17.81 20.48
CA CYS A 256 20.51 17.07 21.57
C CYS A 256 22.02 17.42 21.69
N HIS A 257 22.59 17.10 22.84
CA HIS A 257 24.06 17.24 23.01
C HIS A 257 24.80 16.43 21.91
N GLY A 258 25.69 17.11 21.18
CA GLY A 258 26.49 16.56 20.10
C GLY A 258 25.76 16.50 18.74
N GLU A 259 24.56 17.04 18.64
CA GLU A 259 23.89 17.28 17.34
C GLU A 259 24.23 18.70 16.86
N HIS A 260 24.49 18.82 15.56
CA HIS A 260 24.78 20.09 14.89
C HIS A 260 23.80 20.27 13.72
N ALA A 261 23.52 21.53 13.42
CA ALA A 261 22.69 21.90 12.28
C ALA A 261 23.23 23.20 11.68
N ASP A 262 23.64 23.14 10.42
CA ASP A 262 24.19 24.29 9.72
C ASP A 262 23.06 25.11 9.08
N GLY A 263 22.86 26.29 9.60
CA GLY A 263 21.89 27.23 9.09
C GLY A 263 20.44 26.74 9.18
N ARG A 264 19.59 27.32 8.33
CA ARG A 264 18.15 27.04 8.28
C ARG A 264 17.83 25.63 7.77
N ASP A 265 18.48 25.27 6.69
CA ASP A 265 18.25 23.96 6.04
C ASP A 265 18.66 22.81 6.96
N GLY A 266 19.77 22.95 7.68
CA GLY A 266 20.21 21.98 8.66
C GLY A 266 19.23 21.82 9.82
N LEU A 267 18.70 22.94 10.35
CA LEU A 267 17.68 22.90 11.41
C LEU A 267 16.39 22.24 10.92
N LEU A 268 15.96 22.57 9.71
CA LEU A 268 14.77 21.96 9.12
C LEU A 268 14.94 20.45 8.92
N ALA A 269 16.11 20.03 8.43
CA ALA A 269 16.42 18.61 8.29
C ALA A 269 16.46 17.87 9.64
N VAL A 270 16.96 18.50 10.71
CA VAL A 270 16.91 17.91 12.06
C VAL A 270 15.48 17.80 12.55
N TRP A 271 14.66 18.83 12.38
CA TRP A 271 13.27 18.83 12.77
C TRP A 271 12.51 17.71 12.09
N THR A 272 12.50 17.69 10.77
CA THR A 272 11.76 16.70 9.98
C THR A 272 12.25 15.27 10.22
N LYS A 273 13.55 15.06 10.46
CA LYS A 273 14.09 13.75 10.91
C LYS A 273 13.50 13.32 12.26
N LYS A 274 13.43 14.24 13.23
CA LYS A 274 12.90 13.92 14.57
C LYS A 274 11.40 13.65 14.52
N GLU A 275 10.65 14.40 13.72
CA GLU A 275 9.23 14.11 13.47
C GLU A 275 9.03 12.76 12.77
N SER A 276 9.83 12.44 11.77
CA SER A 276 9.76 11.14 11.11
C SER A 276 10.05 9.97 12.07
N ILE A 277 11.05 10.12 12.96
CA ILE A 277 11.33 9.13 14.02
C ILE A 277 10.17 9.01 15.00
N PHE A 278 9.60 10.13 15.44
CA PHE A 278 8.44 10.14 16.32
C PHE A 278 7.25 9.38 15.72
N LYS A 279 6.96 9.61 14.44
CA LYS A 279 5.92 8.89 13.69
C LYS A 279 6.25 7.41 13.54
N MET A 280 7.51 7.06 13.29
CA MET A 280 7.96 5.66 13.20
C MET A 280 7.81 4.92 14.53
N THR A 281 8.21 5.54 15.63
CA THR A 281 8.19 4.91 16.96
C THR A 281 6.83 4.97 17.66
N ALA A 282 5.83 5.58 17.02
CA ALA A 282 4.50 5.76 17.55
C ALA A 282 4.48 6.40 18.96
N GLY A 283 5.36 7.39 19.18
CA GLY A 283 5.45 8.12 20.44
C GLY A 283 4.13 8.84 20.81
N THR A 284 3.91 9.08 22.09
CA THR A 284 2.69 9.74 22.57
C THR A 284 2.85 11.25 22.66
N VAL A 285 4.06 11.74 22.95
CA VAL A 285 4.37 13.17 23.05
C VAL A 285 5.62 13.46 22.23
N PHE A 286 5.54 14.44 21.33
CA PHE A 286 6.68 14.87 20.55
C PHE A 286 7.59 15.77 21.36
N GLU A 287 8.72 15.25 21.78
CA GLU A 287 9.77 15.96 22.51
C GLU A 287 11.10 15.86 21.74
N PRO A 288 11.45 16.84 20.90
CA PRO A 288 12.59 16.75 19.99
C PRO A 288 13.91 16.44 20.72
N LYS A 289 14.13 16.99 21.92
CA LYS A 289 15.36 16.71 22.70
C LYS A 289 15.47 15.30 23.23
N SER A 290 14.40 14.56 23.33
CA SER A 290 14.42 13.14 23.72
C SER A 290 14.86 12.22 22.57
N ILE A 291 14.74 12.67 21.31
CA ILE A 291 15.02 11.90 20.11
C ILE A 291 16.48 12.13 19.67
N LYS A 292 17.34 11.14 19.87
CA LYS A 292 18.75 11.17 19.47
C LYS A 292 18.89 10.59 18.07
N LEU A 293 19.19 11.43 17.07
CA LEU A 293 19.28 11.04 15.64
C LEU A 293 20.20 9.86 15.40
N LYS A 294 21.35 9.80 16.05
CA LYS A 294 22.36 8.74 15.90
C LYS A 294 21.86 7.31 16.21
N ARG A 295 20.68 7.17 16.84
CA ARG A 295 20.09 5.88 17.17
C ARG A 295 19.20 5.32 16.08
N TYR A 296 18.95 6.11 15.04
CA TYR A 296 17.98 5.78 14.01
C TYR A 296 18.58 5.96 12.62
N GLU A 297 18.16 5.12 11.69
CA GLU A 297 18.48 5.28 10.29
C GLU A 297 17.50 6.28 9.69
N THR A 298 18.02 7.41 9.21
CA THR A 298 17.20 8.50 8.66
C THR A 298 17.86 9.09 7.41
N SER A 299 17.03 9.65 6.53
CA SER A 299 17.50 10.41 5.36
C SER A 299 16.64 11.66 5.19
N SER A 300 17.31 12.81 4.89
CA SER A 300 16.62 14.03 4.44
C SER A 300 17.00 14.35 3.02
N PHE A 301 16.05 14.82 2.25
CA PHE A 301 16.26 15.07 0.84
C PHE A 301 15.23 16.06 0.27
N ARG A 302 15.57 16.61 -0.89
CA ARG A 302 14.66 17.35 -1.78
C ARG A 302 14.35 16.53 -3.02
N LEU A 303 13.20 16.75 -3.61
CA LEU A 303 12.79 16.04 -4.82
C LEU A 303 12.90 16.96 -6.04
N PRO A 304 13.30 16.44 -7.21
CA PRO A 304 13.32 17.19 -8.46
C PRO A 304 11.95 17.79 -8.77
N GLY A 305 11.93 19.09 -9.06
CA GLY A 305 10.70 19.85 -9.30
C GLY A 305 9.96 20.33 -8.05
N LEU A 306 10.48 20.01 -6.84
CA LEU A 306 9.92 20.43 -5.55
C LEU A 306 11.05 20.96 -4.63
N PRO A 307 11.82 21.99 -5.06
CA PRO A 307 13.01 22.45 -4.34
C PRO A 307 12.68 23.11 -3.00
N ASP A 308 11.45 23.60 -2.85
CA ASP A 308 10.99 24.33 -1.66
C ASP A 308 10.48 23.41 -0.55
N LEU A 309 10.54 22.09 -0.77
CA LEU A 309 10.08 21.08 0.18
C LEU A 309 11.27 20.25 0.70
N THR A 310 11.35 20.11 2.00
CA THR A 310 12.23 19.17 2.68
C THR A 310 11.46 17.97 3.15
N VAL A 311 11.90 16.80 2.73
CA VAL A 311 11.32 15.50 3.13
C VAL A 311 12.32 14.75 3.97
N SER A 312 11.89 14.18 5.08
CA SER A 312 12.69 13.26 5.88
C SER A 312 11.95 11.95 6.10
N VAL A 313 12.72 10.87 6.11
CA VAL A 313 12.21 9.54 6.39
C VAL A 313 13.06 8.86 7.45
N ALA A 314 12.42 8.16 8.37
CA ALA A 314 13.03 7.23 9.32
C ALA A 314 12.62 5.80 8.98
N GLY A 315 13.58 4.86 9.04
CA GLY A 315 13.39 3.47 8.68
C GLY A 315 14.55 2.94 7.86
N ARG A 316 14.38 1.83 7.16
CA ARG A 316 15.42 1.19 6.36
C ARG A 316 15.77 1.99 5.10
N THR A 317 16.58 3.06 5.25
CA THR A 317 16.88 4.01 4.17
C THR A 317 17.68 3.40 3.01
N SER A 318 18.32 2.25 3.19
CA SER A 318 18.96 1.49 2.11
C SER A 318 17.96 0.98 1.05
N ALA A 319 16.67 0.86 1.41
CA ALA A 319 15.59 0.47 0.52
C ALA A 319 14.78 1.66 -0.03
N LEU A 320 15.21 2.89 0.22
CA LEU A 320 14.47 4.11 -0.12
C LEU A 320 14.30 4.29 -1.63
N ARG A 321 13.06 4.45 -2.04
CA ARG A 321 12.66 4.88 -3.39
C ARG A 321 11.70 6.05 -3.27
N CYS A 322 11.86 7.04 -4.14
CA CYS A 322 11.06 8.26 -4.09
C CYS A 322 10.21 8.43 -5.35
N TYR A 323 9.01 8.95 -5.16
CA TYR A 323 8.03 9.15 -6.22
C TYR A 323 7.37 10.53 -6.08
N VAL A 324 7.16 11.18 -7.21
CA VAL A 324 6.34 12.39 -7.31
C VAL A 324 5.04 12.03 -8.01
N CYS A 325 3.92 12.42 -7.41
CA CYS A 325 2.58 12.21 -7.93
C CYS A 325 2.04 13.54 -8.46
N GLY A 326 1.66 13.59 -9.73
CA GLY A 326 1.07 14.75 -10.39
C GLY A 326 -0.13 14.36 -11.24
N ALA A 327 -0.64 15.31 -12.02
CA ALA A 327 -1.76 15.08 -12.95
C ALA A 327 -1.44 13.97 -13.98
N ASP A 328 -0.18 13.87 -14.40
CA ASP A 328 0.30 12.88 -15.38
C ASP A 328 0.57 11.49 -14.76
N GLY A 329 0.24 11.31 -13.50
CA GLY A 329 0.45 10.04 -12.79
C GLY A 329 1.63 10.03 -11.81
N ILE A 330 2.16 8.84 -11.52
CA ILE A 330 3.23 8.61 -10.54
C ILE A 330 4.53 8.31 -11.27
N ARG A 331 5.57 9.12 -11.05
CA ARG A 331 6.91 8.89 -11.60
C ARG A 331 7.95 8.69 -10.49
N GLY A 332 8.85 7.72 -10.68
CA GLY A 332 10.03 7.57 -9.83
C GLY A 332 11.02 8.69 -10.04
N VAL A 333 11.65 9.16 -8.96
CA VAL A 333 12.63 10.25 -8.98
C VAL A 333 13.84 9.91 -8.10
N THR A 334 14.99 10.45 -8.45
CA THR A 334 16.20 10.33 -7.61
C THR A 334 16.22 11.51 -6.63
N PRO A 335 16.19 11.25 -5.30
CA PRO A 335 16.23 12.32 -4.32
C PRO A 335 17.61 12.97 -4.23
N GLN A 336 17.64 14.28 -4.00
CA GLN A 336 18.87 15.04 -3.70
C GLN A 336 19.04 15.06 -2.18
N LYS A 337 20.00 14.29 -1.67
CA LYS A 337 20.30 14.23 -0.22
C LYS A 337 20.79 15.58 0.29
N MET A 338 20.33 15.94 1.48
CA MET A 338 20.76 17.12 2.25
C MET A 338 21.84 16.75 3.25
#